data_73fad9ec40aee1f404badf2233dfa5c5
#
_entry.id   73fad9ec40aee1f404badf2233dfa5c5
#
_cell.length_a   1.000
_cell.length_b   1.000
_cell.length_c   1.000
_cell.angle_alpha   90.00
_cell.angle_beta   90.00
_cell.angle_gamma   90.00
#
_symmetry.space_group_name_H-M   'P 1'
#
loop_
_entity.id
_entity.type
_entity.pdbx_description
1 polymer ?
#
loop_
_entity_poly.entity_id
_entity_poly.type
_entity_poly.pdbx_seq_one_letter_code
_entity_poly.pdbx_strand_id
1 'polypeptide(L)'
;PEWARHTDNITDVTPRDLWETYMPAFKSLVQDAKVREVMCAYQRWDDEPCCGNTRLLQQILRDEWGFKYLVVSDCGAVTDFWENHKVSSNARNAAAKGVLAGTDVECGFNYVYKSVPEAVKYGALTEEEVDKHVIRLLEGRFDLGEMDDNKIVSWSKIPVSVLCSKAHRQLSLDMALQTMTLLQNNNEVL
;
A
#
# COMPACT_ATOMS: atom_id res chain seq x y z
N PRO A 1 -8.24 14.34 -7.10
CA PRO A 1 -7.22 15.38 -6.98
C PRO A 1 -6.47 15.26 -5.65
N GLU A 2 -5.21 15.64 -5.60
CA GLU A 2 -4.34 15.46 -4.43
C GLU A 2 -4.89 16.10 -3.15
N TRP A 3 -5.54 17.24 -3.26
CA TRP A 3 -6.14 17.95 -2.13
C TRP A 3 -7.36 17.24 -1.52
N ALA A 4 -7.98 16.31 -2.25
CA ALA A 4 -9.18 15.58 -1.81
C ALA A 4 -8.90 14.11 -1.44
N ARG A 5 -7.66 13.63 -1.56
CA ARG A 5 -7.30 12.21 -1.38
C ARG A 5 -7.83 11.56 -0.10
N HIS A 6 -7.89 12.32 1.00
CA HIS A 6 -8.39 11.85 2.31
C HIS A 6 -9.91 11.81 2.45
N THR A 7 -10.65 12.38 1.50
CA THR A 7 -12.11 12.48 1.56
C THR A 7 -12.81 11.92 0.34
N ASP A 8 -12.06 11.74 -0.75
CA ASP A 8 -12.61 11.36 -2.04
C ASP A 8 -13.26 9.98 -2.04
N ASN A 9 -14.30 9.84 -2.85
CA ASN A 9 -15.04 8.61 -3.02
C ASN A 9 -15.30 8.37 -4.52
N ILE A 10 -14.75 7.33 -5.06
CA ILE A 10 -14.83 7.00 -6.48
C ILE A 10 -15.94 5.98 -6.67
N THR A 11 -17.06 6.38 -7.27
CA THR A 11 -18.29 5.60 -7.40
C THR A 11 -18.68 5.26 -8.85
N ASP A 12 -17.96 5.81 -9.83
CA ASP A 12 -18.35 5.76 -11.24
C ASP A 12 -17.38 4.94 -12.12
N VAL A 13 -16.56 4.08 -11.50
CA VAL A 13 -15.66 3.18 -12.24
C VAL A 13 -16.47 2.02 -12.81
N THR A 14 -16.58 1.97 -14.13
CA THR A 14 -17.24 0.82 -14.78
C THR A 14 -16.42 -0.46 -14.62
N PRO A 15 -17.04 -1.66 -14.64
CA PRO A 15 -16.29 -2.92 -14.62
C PRO A 15 -15.23 -3.02 -15.72
N ARG A 16 -15.50 -2.47 -16.90
CA ARG A 16 -14.53 -2.43 -17.99
C ARG A 16 -13.31 -1.57 -17.62
N ASP A 17 -13.53 -0.35 -17.15
CA ASP A 17 -12.43 0.53 -16.76
C ASP A 17 -11.60 -0.07 -15.63
N LEU A 18 -12.26 -0.67 -14.64
CA LEU A 18 -11.59 -1.36 -13.54
C LEU A 18 -10.65 -2.45 -14.05
N TRP A 19 -11.16 -3.38 -14.90
CA TRP A 19 -10.42 -4.57 -15.29
C TRP A 19 -9.52 -4.38 -16.51
N GLU A 20 -9.77 -3.37 -17.35
CA GLU A 20 -8.96 -3.13 -18.55
C GLU A 20 -7.97 -1.97 -18.38
N THR A 21 -8.18 -1.07 -17.40
CA THR A 21 -7.35 0.12 -17.20
C THR A 21 -6.65 0.14 -15.84
N TYR A 22 -7.38 0.00 -14.73
CA TYR A 22 -6.82 0.21 -13.40
C TYR A 22 -6.13 -1.02 -12.82
N MET A 23 -6.70 -2.19 -12.93
CA MET A 23 -6.21 -3.41 -12.29
C MET A 23 -5.06 -4.14 -13.00
N PRO A 24 -4.85 -4.05 -14.33
CA PRO A 24 -3.84 -4.86 -15.03
C PRO A 24 -2.42 -4.66 -14.50
N ALA A 25 -2.02 -3.41 -14.21
CA ALA A 25 -0.69 -3.11 -13.69
C ALA A 25 -0.45 -3.75 -12.30
N PHE A 26 -1.43 -3.64 -11.40
CA PHE A 26 -1.35 -4.28 -10.08
C PHE A 26 -1.32 -5.81 -10.19
N LYS A 27 -2.17 -6.39 -11.05
CA LYS A 27 -2.19 -7.83 -11.26
C LYS A 27 -0.84 -8.35 -11.76
N SER A 28 -0.23 -7.69 -12.74
CA SER A 28 1.08 -8.06 -13.25
C SER A 28 2.17 -7.91 -12.19
N LEU A 29 2.16 -6.85 -11.39
CA LEU A 29 3.10 -6.69 -10.28
C LEU A 29 2.98 -7.83 -9.25
N VAL A 30 1.76 -8.26 -8.94
CA VAL A 30 1.51 -9.35 -7.99
C VAL A 30 1.84 -10.71 -8.59
N GLN A 31 1.33 -11.00 -9.80
CA GLN A 31 1.40 -12.34 -10.37
C GLN A 31 2.69 -12.62 -11.15
N ASP A 32 3.25 -11.62 -11.85
CA ASP A 32 4.43 -11.80 -12.67
C ASP A 32 5.70 -11.33 -11.94
N ALA A 33 5.71 -10.09 -11.43
CA ALA A 33 6.85 -9.52 -10.72
C ALA A 33 7.01 -10.04 -9.27
N LYS A 34 5.97 -10.67 -8.70
CA LYS A 34 6.01 -11.25 -7.35
C LYS A 34 6.39 -10.25 -6.27
N VAL A 35 5.78 -9.06 -6.31
CA VAL A 35 6.01 -8.05 -5.26
C VAL A 35 5.69 -8.58 -3.88
N ARG A 36 6.43 -8.12 -2.86
CA ARG A 36 6.32 -8.56 -1.48
C ARG A 36 5.48 -7.62 -0.60
N GLU A 37 5.11 -6.48 -1.14
CA GLU A 37 4.33 -5.48 -0.43
C GLU A 37 3.40 -4.75 -1.39
N VAL A 38 2.19 -4.45 -0.92
CA VAL A 38 1.18 -3.65 -1.62
C VAL A 38 0.69 -2.58 -0.65
N MET A 39 0.61 -1.34 -1.11
CA MET A 39 0.06 -0.23 -0.34
C MET A 39 -1.38 0.04 -0.77
N CYS A 40 -2.30 0.14 0.17
CA CYS A 40 -3.67 0.58 -0.09
C CYS A 40 -3.79 2.11 -0.02
N ALA A 41 -4.70 2.66 -0.82
CA ALA A 41 -4.83 4.09 -1.02
C ALA A 41 -5.71 4.79 0.05
N TYR A 42 -5.63 6.13 0.12
CA TYR A 42 -6.44 6.94 1.04
C TYR A 42 -7.93 6.90 0.74
N GLN A 43 -8.31 7.08 -0.52
CA GLN A 43 -9.69 7.30 -0.92
C GLN A 43 -10.58 6.09 -0.71
N ARG A 44 -11.88 6.34 -0.80
CA ARG A 44 -12.89 5.29 -0.88
C ARG A 44 -13.12 4.85 -2.32
N TRP A 45 -13.49 3.60 -2.47
CA TRP A 45 -14.04 3.04 -3.70
C TRP A 45 -15.39 2.38 -3.38
N ASP A 46 -16.45 2.83 -4.04
CA ASP A 46 -17.85 2.44 -3.79
C ASP A 46 -18.19 2.52 -2.29
N ASP A 47 -17.95 3.70 -1.70
CA ASP A 47 -18.18 4.05 -0.28
C ASP A 47 -17.26 3.34 0.74
N GLU A 48 -16.46 2.35 0.33
CA GLU A 48 -15.54 1.64 1.21
C GLU A 48 -14.12 2.22 1.12
N PRO A 49 -13.47 2.58 2.24
CA PRO A 49 -12.07 2.98 2.26
C PRO A 49 -11.19 1.91 1.63
N CYS A 50 -10.28 2.25 0.74
CA CYS A 50 -9.44 1.24 0.07
C CYS A 50 -8.67 0.35 1.05
N CYS A 51 -8.16 0.92 2.17
CA CYS A 51 -7.49 0.15 3.23
C CYS A 51 -8.47 -0.64 4.15
N GLY A 52 -9.76 -0.45 4.01
CA GLY A 52 -10.83 -1.15 4.71
C GLY A 52 -11.76 -1.96 3.79
N ASN A 53 -11.37 -2.11 2.53
CA ASN A 53 -12.20 -2.74 1.50
C ASN A 53 -11.87 -4.23 1.35
N THR A 54 -12.69 -5.09 1.93
CA THR A 54 -12.54 -6.55 1.87
C THR A 54 -12.57 -7.09 0.44
N ARG A 55 -13.38 -6.49 -0.47
CA ARG A 55 -13.41 -6.91 -1.87
C ARG A 55 -12.05 -6.68 -2.53
N LEU A 56 -11.45 -5.52 -2.29
CA LEU A 56 -10.16 -5.16 -2.88
C LEU A 56 -9.02 -5.99 -2.29
N LEU A 57 -8.90 -6.03 -0.96
CA LEU A 57 -7.74 -6.58 -0.29
C LEU A 57 -7.81 -8.10 -0.06
N GLN A 58 -9.01 -8.63 0.20
CA GLN A 58 -9.16 -10.07 0.41
C GLN A 58 -9.56 -10.77 -0.89
N GLN A 59 -10.71 -10.43 -1.49
CA GLN A 59 -11.24 -11.19 -2.63
C GLN A 59 -10.37 -11.06 -3.88
N ILE A 60 -10.03 -9.84 -4.31
CA ILE A 60 -9.24 -9.61 -5.52
C ILE A 60 -7.76 -9.91 -5.26
N LEU A 61 -7.15 -9.20 -4.30
CA LEU A 61 -5.71 -9.25 -4.10
C LEU A 61 -5.25 -10.64 -3.59
N ARG A 62 -5.90 -11.16 -2.54
CA ARG A 62 -5.44 -12.40 -1.89
C ARG A 62 -6.05 -13.65 -2.51
N ASP A 63 -7.37 -13.70 -2.65
CA ASP A 63 -8.05 -14.94 -3.08
C ASP A 63 -7.91 -15.16 -4.58
N GLU A 64 -8.14 -14.13 -5.42
CA GLU A 64 -8.08 -14.26 -6.88
C GLU A 64 -6.64 -14.21 -7.41
N TRP A 65 -5.81 -13.25 -6.96
CA TRP A 65 -4.45 -13.08 -7.46
C TRP A 65 -3.39 -13.88 -6.69
N GLY A 66 -3.76 -14.45 -5.54
CA GLY A 66 -2.88 -15.30 -4.73
C GLY A 66 -1.80 -14.54 -3.95
N PHE A 67 -2.02 -13.24 -3.65
CA PHE A 67 -1.07 -12.44 -2.88
C PHE A 67 -1.00 -12.90 -1.42
N LYS A 68 0.19 -13.25 -0.95
CA LYS A 68 0.39 -13.83 0.40
C LYS A 68 1.10 -12.90 1.38
N TYR A 69 1.64 -11.78 0.87
CA TYR A 69 2.56 -10.92 1.60
C TYR A 69 1.88 -9.71 2.24
N LEU A 70 2.67 -8.72 2.61
CA LEU A 70 2.30 -7.57 3.40
C LEU A 70 1.42 -6.57 2.63
N VAL A 71 0.34 -6.12 3.27
CA VAL A 71 -0.40 -4.92 2.87
C VAL A 71 -0.15 -3.83 3.89
N VAL A 72 0.46 -2.73 3.45
CA VAL A 72 0.64 -1.52 4.25
C VAL A 72 -0.41 -0.48 3.88
N SER A 73 -0.88 0.29 4.85
CA SER A 73 -1.71 1.46 4.56
C SER A 73 -0.87 2.61 4.01
N ASP A 74 -1.45 3.47 3.19
CA ASP A 74 -0.88 4.81 3.04
C ASP A 74 -0.90 5.52 4.40
N CYS A 75 0.02 6.47 4.62
CA CYS A 75 0.29 7.02 5.95
C CYS A 75 -0.92 7.80 6.51
N GLY A 76 -1.55 7.25 7.55
CA GLY A 76 -2.76 7.78 8.16
C GLY A 76 -4.08 7.37 7.50
N ALA A 77 -4.06 6.53 6.44
CA ALA A 77 -5.28 6.15 5.73
C ALA A 77 -6.31 5.42 6.60
N VAL A 78 -5.88 4.65 7.61
CA VAL A 78 -6.82 4.00 8.53
C VAL A 78 -7.47 5.01 9.50
N THR A 79 -6.75 6.09 9.83
CA THR A 79 -7.32 7.21 10.62
C THR A 79 -8.48 7.87 9.88
N ASP A 80 -8.40 7.96 8.55
CA ASP A 80 -9.46 8.56 7.72
C ASP A 80 -10.80 7.83 7.86
N PHE A 81 -10.85 6.55 8.22
CA PHE A 81 -12.10 5.80 8.36
C PHE A 81 -13.05 6.44 9.36
N TRP A 82 -12.56 7.07 10.42
CA TRP A 82 -13.39 7.74 11.41
C TRP A 82 -13.26 9.27 11.39
N GLU A 83 -12.10 9.83 11.03
CA GLU A 83 -11.91 11.28 11.00
C GLU A 83 -12.49 11.94 9.76
N ASN A 84 -12.32 11.34 8.58
CA ASN A 84 -12.69 11.92 7.29
C ASN A 84 -13.84 11.19 6.61
N HIS A 85 -13.74 9.88 6.46
CA HIS A 85 -14.76 9.07 5.75
C HIS A 85 -16.03 8.83 6.55
N LYS A 86 -15.94 8.89 7.89
CA LYS A 86 -17.08 8.65 8.81
C LYS A 86 -17.71 7.26 8.69
N VAL A 87 -16.96 6.27 8.20
CA VAL A 87 -17.41 4.86 8.09
C VAL A 87 -17.15 4.05 9.36
N SER A 88 -16.39 4.61 10.30
CA SER A 88 -16.15 4.04 11.63
C SER A 88 -16.49 5.05 12.70
N SER A 89 -17.01 4.60 13.84
CA SER A 89 -17.46 5.48 14.92
C SER A 89 -16.32 6.01 15.81
N ASN A 90 -15.16 5.37 15.77
CA ASN A 90 -13.98 5.73 16.57
C ASN A 90 -12.73 4.99 16.06
N ALA A 91 -11.57 5.35 16.63
CA ALA A 91 -10.27 4.76 16.27
C ALA A 91 -10.22 3.23 16.45
N ARG A 92 -10.81 2.68 17.51
CA ARG A 92 -10.86 1.24 17.76
C ARG A 92 -11.58 0.50 16.63
N ASN A 93 -12.76 0.99 16.23
CA ASN A 93 -13.55 0.39 15.16
C ASN A 93 -12.89 0.59 13.79
N ALA A 94 -12.16 1.68 13.59
CA ALA A 94 -11.34 1.90 12.39
C ALA A 94 -10.19 0.89 12.32
N ALA A 95 -9.47 0.67 13.43
CA ALA A 95 -8.43 -0.35 13.51
C ALA A 95 -8.97 -1.75 13.19
N ALA A 96 -10.09 -2.13 13.83
CA ALA A 96 -10.72 -3.42 13.57
C ALA A 96 -11.13 -3.59 12.10
N LYS A 97 -11.73 -2.55 11.48
CA LYS A 97 -12.11 -2.58 10.06
C LYS A 97 -10.90 -2.78 9.15
N GLY A 98 -9.79 -2.08 9.41
CA GLY A 98 -8.55 -2.23 8.63
C GLY A 98 -7.96 -3.64 8.71
N VAL A 99 -7.82 -4.17 9.94
CA VAL A 99 -7.35 -5.53 10.17
C VAL A 99 -8.24 -6.56 9.46
N LEU A 100 -9.54 -6.52 9.71
CA LEU A 100 -10.50 -7.49 9.12
C LEU A 100 -10.55 -7.41 7.57
N ALA A 101 -10.29 -6.25 6.99
CA ALA A 101 -10.21 -6.11 5.53
C ALA A 101 -8.92 -6.64 4.92
N GLY A 102 -7.85 -6.81 5.71
CA GLY A 102 -6.58 -7.37 5.24
C GLY A 102 -5.40 -6.39 5.19
N THR A 103 -5.51 -5.21 5.80
CA THR A 103 -4.39 -4.29 5.98
C THR A 103 -3.54 -4.73 7.18
N ASP A 104 -2.28 -5.14 6.90
CA ASP A 104 -1.40 -5.76 7.91
C ASP A 104 -0.67 -4.71 8.77
N VAL A 105 -0.23 -3.62 8.16
CA VAL A 105 0.55 -2.56 8.83
C VAL A 105 -0.04 -1.19 8.52
N GLU A 106 -0.15 -0.35 9.53
CA GLU A 106 -0.51 1.05 9.36
C GLU A 106 0.74 1.92 9.31
N CYS A 107 0.86 2.76 8.27
CA CYS A 107 1.83 3.84 8.18
C CYS A 107 1.27 5.14 8.75
N GLY A 108 2.06 5.91 9.51
CA GLY A 108 1.72 7.27 9.95
C GLY A 108 2.11 7.62 11.39
N PHE A 109 1.89 8.88 11.77
CA PHE A 109 2.24 9.40 13.08
C PHE A 109 1.16 9.18 14.16
N ASN A 110 -0.10 9.08 13.74
CA ASN A 110 -1.27 8.86 14.61
C ASN A 110 -1.84 7.46 14.42
N TYR A 111 -1.04 6.47 14.68
CA TYR A 111 -1.38 5.07 14.46
C TYR A 111 -2.70 4.69 15.14
N VAL A 112 -3.72 4.46 14.34
CA VAL A 112 -5.00 3.93 14.80
C VAL A 112 -4.83 2.49 15.26
N TYR A 113 -3.86 1.76 14.71
CA TYR A 113 -3.52 0.39 15.13
C TYR A 113 -2.99 0.28 16.57
N LYS A 114 -2.62 1.38 17.21
CA LYS A 114 -2.43 1.39 18.67
C LYS A 114 -3.69 1.01 19.45
N SER A 115 -4.86 1.10 18.81
CA SER A 115 -6.16 0.68 19.38
C SER A 115 -6.51 -0.79 19.12
N VAL A 116 -5.66 -1.56 18.43
CA VAL A 116 -5.84 -3.01 18.21
C VAL A 116 -5.98 -3.79 19.51
N PRO A 117 -5.15 -3.58 20.56
CA PRO A 117 -5.34 -4.26 21.84
C PRO A 117 -6.71 -3.98 22.48
N GLU A 118 -7.22 -2.77 22.32
CA GLU A 118 -8.55 -2.40 22.78
C GLU A 118 -9.64 -3.07 21.95
N ALA A 119 -9.45 -3.19 20.63
CA ALA A 119 -10.37 -3.88 19.74
C ALA A 119 -10.51 -5.37 20.12
N VAL A 120 -9.41 -6.04 20.46
CA VAL A 120 -9.42 -7.42 20.98
C VAL A 120 -10.12 -7.48 22.33
N LYS A 121 -9.78 -6.60 23.28
CA LYS A 121 -10.39 -6.57 24.60
C LYS A 121 -11.91 -6.45 24.56
N TYR A 122 -12.47 -5.70 23.63
CA TYR A 122 -13.90 -5.48 23.46
C TYR A 122 -14.55 -6.39 22.42
N GLY A 123 -13.83 -7.40 21.92
CA GLY A 123 -14.37 -8.44 21.04
C GLY A 123 -14.63 -8.00 19.60
N ALA A 124 -14.05 -6.88 19.16
CA ALA A 124 -14.11 -6.45 17.76
C ALA A 124 -13.09 -7.18 16.88
N LEU A 125 -12.04 -7.73 17.49
CA LEU A 125 -11.02 -8.60 16.87
C LEU A 125 -10.74 -9.78 17.80
N THR A 126 -10.20 -10.86 17.24
CA THR A 126 -9.58 -11.95 17.98
C THR A 126 -8.06 -11.84 17.93
N GLU A 127 -7.35 -12.44 18.87
CA GLU A 127 -5.88 -12.55 18.82
C GLU A 127 -5.44 -13.34 17.57
N GLU A 128 -6.16 -14.39 17.18
CA GLU A 128 -5.88 -15.15 15.97
C GLU A 128 -5.92 -14.31 14.68
N GLU A 129 -6.83 -13.35 14.59
CA GLU A 129 -6.87 -12.41 13.47
C GLU A 129 -5.63 -11.51 13.48
N VAL A 130 -5.24 -10.99 14.62
CA VAL A 130 -4.01 -10.17 14.77
C VAL A 130 -2.76 -10.97 14.42
N ASP A 131 -2.67 -12.23 14.89
CA ASP A 131 -1.53 -13.10 14.62
C ASP A 131 -1.28 -13.31 13.13
N LYS A 132 -2.33 -13.47 12.32
CA LYS A 132 -2.22 -13.58 10.85
C LYS A 132 -1.49 -12.39 10.22
N HIS A 133 -1.75 -11.19 10.71
CA HIS A 133 -1.11 -9.96 10.23
C HIS A 133 0.33 -9.83 10.71
N VAL A 134 0.58 -10.16 11.97
CA VAL A 134 1.93 -10.17 12.56
C VAL A 134 2.83 -11.20 11.83
N ILE A 135 2.31 -12.39 11.51
CA ILE A 135 3.04 -13.39 10.76
C ILE A 135 3.50 -12.85 9.41
N ARG A 136 2.63 -12.20 8.62
CA ARG A 136 3.00 -11.62 7.32
C ARG A 136 4.08 -10.54 7.44
N LEU A 137 3.98 -9.70 8.47
CA LEU A 137 5.01 -8.69 8.75
C LEU A 137 6.35 -9.34 9.08
N LEU A 138 6.36 -10.34 9.96
CA LEU A 138 7.58 -11.02 10.36
C LEU A 138 8.18 -11.83 9.21
N GLU A 139 7.38 -12.52 8.41
CA GLU A 139 7.85 -13.23 7.21
C GLU A 139 8.59 -12.28 6.26
N GLY A 140 8.03 -11.08 5.99
CA GLY A 140 8.70 -10.06 5.19
C GLY A 140 10.04 -9.61 5.78
N ARG A 141 10.12 -9.41 7.08
CA ARG A 141 11.36 -9.03 7.79
C ARG A 141 12.41 -10.15 7.78
N PHE A 142 11.98 -11.41 7.92
CA PHE A 142 12.87 -12.57 7.78
C PHE A 142 13.40 -12.69 6.34
N ASP A 143 12.54 -12.54 5.34
CA ASP A 143 12.93 -12.58 3.92
C ASP A 143 13.94 -11.47 3.55
N LEU A 144 13.87 -10.32 4.21
CA LEU A 144 14.83 -9.22 4.08
C LEU A 144 16.16 -9.50 4.80
N GLY A 145 16.23 -10.54 5.61
CA GLY A 145 17.42 -10.85 6.42
C GLY A 145 17.61 -9.92 7.61
N GLU A 146 16.54 -9.25 8.08
CA GLU A 146 16.64 -8.30 9.20
C GLU A 146 17.02 -8.98 10.52
N MET A 147 16.71 -10.27 10.64
CA MET A 147 17.06 -11.11 11.79
C MET A 147 18.38 -11.87 11.62
N ASP A 148 19.04 -11.71 10.46
CA ASP A 148 20.28 -12.41 10.14
C ASP A 148 21.53 -11.56 10.47
N ASP A 149 22.70 -12.22 10.57
CA ASP A 149 23.98 -11.53 10.67
C ASP A 149 24.21 -10.70 9.38
N ASN A 150 24.46 -9.40 9.51
CA ASN A 150 24.74 -8.50 8.40
C ASN A 150 25.88 -8.99 7.48
N LYS A 151 26.74 -9.89 7.97
CA LYS A 151 27.82 -10.48 7.16
C LYS A 151 27.30 -11.39 6.05
N ILE A 152 26.13 -12.00 6.20
CA ILE A 152 25.54 -12.90 5.21
C ILE A 152 24.50 -12.18 4.32
N VAL A 153 23.97 -11.04 4.76
CA VAL A 153 22.99 -10.25 4.02
C VAL A 153 23.70 -9.42 2.95
N SER A 154 23.45 -9.72 1.67
CA SER A 154 24.19 -9.13 0.54
C SER A 154 23.99 -7.62 0.40
N TRP A 155 22.78 -7.10 0.58
CA TRP A 155 22.48 -5.67 0.47
C TRP A 155 23.01 -4.82 1.63
N SER A 156 23.24 -5.42 2.81
CA SER A 156 23.88 -4.69 3.92
C SER A 156 25.35 -4.31 3.64
N LYS A 157 25.95 -4.87 2.59
CA LYS A 157 27.31 -4.58 2.13
C LYS A 157 27.38 -3.45 1.10
N ILE A 158 26.25 -2.89 0.67
CA ILE A 158 26.23 -1.79 -0.29
C ILE A 158 26.81 -0.54 0.39
N PRO A 159 27.93 0.03 -0.11
CA PRO A 159 28.57 1.16 0.54
C PRO A 159 27.80 2.46 0.29
N VAL A 160 27.88 3.40 1.21
CA VAL A 160 27.24 4.73 1.10
C VAL A 160 27.74 5.48 -0.14
N SER A 161 28.97 5.22 -0.62
CA SER A 161 29.55 5.82 -1.84
C SER A 161 28.77 5.51 -3.13
N VAL A 162 27.84 4.54 -3.11
CA VAL A 162 26.93 4.28 -4.24
C VAL A 162 25.91 5.41 -4.40
N LEU A 163 25.53 6.07 -3.29
CA LEU A 163 24.61 7.20 -3.34
C LEU A 163 25.20 8.34 -4.18
N CYS A 164 24.39 8.91 -5.06
CA CYS A 164 24.79 10.00 -5.96
C CYS A 164 26.08 9.72 -6.76
N SER A 165 26.40 8.46 -7.01
CA SER A 165 27.55 8.07 -7.84
C SER A 165 27.44 8.67 -9.24
N LYS A 166 28.54 8.71 -9.99
CA LYS A 166 28.53 9.17 -11.39
C LYS A 166 27.50 8.40 -12.23
N ALA A 167 27.40 7.08 -12.03
CA ALA A 167 26.43 6.23 -12.72
C ALA A 167 24.98 6.62 -12.37
N HIS A 168 24.67 6.84 -11.09
CA HIS A 168 23.32 7.25 -10.66
C HIS A 168 22.94 8.64 -11.20
N ARG A 169 23.87 9.59 -11.22
CA ARG A 169 23.62 10.92 -11.82
C ARG A 169 23.39 10.83 -13.33
N GLN A 170 24.15 9.97 -14.02
CA GLN A 170 23.96 9.76 -15.47
C GLN A 170 22.60 9.11 -15.73
N LEU A 171 22.22 8.06 -14.98
CA LEU A 171 20.90 7.42 -15.10
C LEU A 171 19.76 8.43 -14.86
N SER A 172 19.89 9.30 -13.85
CA SER A 172 18.91 10.35 -13.57
C SER A 172 18.76 11.32 -14.75
N LEU A 173 19.88 11.71 -15.37
CA LEU A 173 19.85 12.54 -16.56
C LEU A 173 19.17 11.83 -17.74
N ASP A 174 19.54 10.58 -18.00
CA ASP A 174 18.97 9.79 -19.09
C ASP A 174 17.46 9.62 -18.92
N MET A 175 17.01 9.35 -17.70
CA MET A 175 15.57 9.27 -17.38
C MET A 175 14.88 10.62 -17.63
N ALA A 176 15.45 11.72 -17.16
CA ALA A 176 14.89 13.06 -17.36
C ALA A 176 14.75 13.39 -18.86
N LEU A 177 15.75 13.07 -19.66
CA LEU A 177 15.69 13.26 -21.12
C LEU A 177 14.59 12.45 -21.79
N GLN A 178 14.35 11.22 -21.32
CA GLN A 178 13.32 10.33 -21.88
C GLN A 178 11.89 10.65 -21.41
N THR A 179 11.73 11.43 -20.34
CA THR A 179 10.39 11.83 -19.85
C THR A 179 9.83 13.04 -20.58
N MET A 180 10.65 13.74 -21.37
CA MET A 180 10.18 14.93 -22.10
C MET A 180 9.26 14.48 -23.26
N THR A 181 8.01 14.95 -23.22
CA THR A 181 7.02 14.67 -24.26
C THR A 181 6.64 15.95 -24.97
N LEU A 182 6.84 15.99 -26.29
CA LEU A 182 6.42 17.12 -27.11
C LEU A 182 4.91 17.05 -27.32
N LEU A 183 4.15 17.87 -26.59
CA LEU A 183 2.69 17.93 -26.67
C LEU A 183 2.21 18.80 -27.82
N GLN A 184 2.95 19.85 -28.17
CA GLN A 184 2.62 20.78 -29.26
C GLN A 184 3.90 21.47 -29.75
N ASN A 185 4.03 21.60 -31.08
CA ASN A 185 5.13 22.32 -31.71
C ASN A 185 4.57 23.18 -32.86
N ASN A 186 4.08 24.36 -32.53
CA ASN A 186 3.56 25.29 -33.53
C ASN A 186 4.72 26.01 -34.21
N ASN A 187 4.69 26.04 -35.55
CA ASN A 187 5.72 26.65 -36.40
C ASN A 187 7.11 25.97 -36.32
N GLU A 188 7.17 24.70 -35.93
CA GLU A 188 8.42 23.91 -35.94
C GLU A 188 9.58 24.62 -35.24
N VAL A 189 9.33 25.17 -34.03
CA VAL A 189 10.33 25.92 -33.24
C VAL A 189 11.38 24.99 -32.61
N LEU A 190 11.07 23.70 -32.46
CA LEU A 190 11.96 22.64 -31.95
C LEU A 190 12.35 21.69 -33.05
#